data_71bc91b00a19ed6fc6680925a8df2a4f
#
_entry.id   71bc91b00a19ed6fc6680925a8df2a4f
#
_cell.length_a   1.000
_cell.length_b   1.000
_cell.length_c   1.000
_cell.angle_alpha   90.00
_cell.angle_beta   90.00
_cell.angle_gamma   90.00
#
_symmetry.space_group_name_H-M   'P 1'
#
loop_
_entity.id
_entity.type
_entity.pdbx_description
1 polymer ?
#
loop_
_entity_poly.entity_id
_entity_poly.type
_entity_poly.pdbx_seq_one_letter_code
_entity_poly.pdbx_strand_id
1 'polypeptide(L)'
;MEIPILSELKLKGIEPEVIFWVGCAGSFDDRAKKVTKSFVKILNNANVSYAVLGNEESCSGDPAKRSGNEFIYQMQAISNIELLNSYNVKKIVTTCPHCFNTLKNEYPSLGGSYEVMHHSEFINTLLRENRIKISGGSFKGKKITYHDSCYLGRANKIYEAPRDIIKELDIDLVEMKNAKSNGLCCGAGG
;
A
#
# COMPACT_ATOMS: atom_id res chain seq x y z
N MET A 1 -1.90 7.39 19.56
CA MET A 1 -2.80 7.25 18.38
C MET A 1 -3.20 5.79 18.35
N GLU A 2 -4.44 5.52 18.60
CA GLU A 2 -5.00 4.17 18.59
C GLU A 2 -5.23 3.76 17.13
N ILE A 3 -4.78 2.56 16.77
CA ILE A 3 -4.93 1.99 15.42
C ILE A 3 -6.00 0.91 15.53
N PRO A 4 -7.14 1.03 14.82
CA PRO A 4 -8.23 0.07 14.93
C PRO A 4 -7.82 -1.29 14.35
N ILE A 5 -8.08 -2.37 15.11
CA ILE A 5 -7.81 -3.75 14.71
C ILE A 5 -9.11 -4.37 14.19
N LEU A 6 -9.02 -5.09 13.06
CA LEU A 6 -10.21 -5.61 12.37
C LEU A 6 -11.02 -6.56 13.24
N SER A 7 -10.38 -7.50 13.94
CA SER A 7 -11.06 -8.44 14.85
C SER A 7 -11.85 -7.72 15.94
N GLU A 8 -11.31 -6.63 16.51
CA GLU A 8 -12.00 -5.84 17.54
C GLU A 8 -13.19 -5.06 16.97
N LEU A 9 -13.06 -4.51 15.74
CA LEU A 9 -14.17 -3.82 15.07
C LEU A 9 -15.31 -4.79 14.75
N LYS A 10 -14.99 -5.98 14.26
CA LYS A 10 -15.98 -7.01 13.95
C LYS A 10 -16.76 -7.46 15.18
N LEU A 11 -16.11 -7.59 16.34
CA LEU A 11 -16.80 -7.88 17.62
C LEU A 11 -17.79 -6.79 18.00
N LYS A 12 -17.55 -5.54 17.58
CA LYS A 12 -18.43 -4.39 17.79
C LYS A 12 -19.48 -4.20 16.67
N GLY A 13 -19.49 -5.07 15.67
CA GLY A 13 -20.38 -4.95 14.49
C GLY A 13 -20.03 -3.80 13.57
N ILE A 14 -18.77 -3.31 13.60
CA ILE A 14 -18.31 -2.18 12.78
C ILE A 14 -17.59 -2.71 11.56
N GLU A 15 -18.05 -2.30 10.38
CA GLU A 15 -17.43 -2.59 9.09
C GLU A 15 -16.55 -1.42 8.65
N PRO A 16 -15.22 -1.60 8.50
CA PRO A 16 -14.37 -0.54 7.98
C PRO A 16 -14.54 -0.39 6.45
N GLU A 17 -14.35 0.83 5.96
CA GLU A 17 -14.36 1.16 4.53
C GLU A 17 -13.22 0.45 3.78
N VAL A 18 -12.06 0.29 4.44
CA VAL A 18 -10.87 -0.29 3.84
C VAL A 18 -10.00 -0.97 4.88
N ILE A 19 -9.34 -2.06 4.48
CA ILE A 19 -8.28 -2.69 5.28
C ILE A 19 -6.93 -2.10 4.87
N PHE A 20 -6.17 -1.60 5.82
CA PHE A 20 -4.78 -1.21 5.59
C PHE A 20 -3.87 -2.41 5.83
N TRP A 21 -3.40 -3.00 4.74
CA TRP A 21 -2.37 -4.03 4.75
C TRP A 21 -1.01 -3.37 4.97
N VAL A 22 -0.44 -3.55 6.16
CA VAL A 22 0.78 -2.87 6.60
C VAL A 22 2.02 -3.48 5.93
N GLY A 23 2.07 -4.79 5.84
CA GLY A 23 3.18 -5.55 5.32
C GLY A 23 4.37 -5.67 6.29
N CYS A 24 5.27 -6.63 6.03
CA CYS A 24 6.40 -6.91 6.90
C CYS A 24 7.36 -5.69 7.04
N ALA A 25 7.67 -5.00 5.95
CA ALA A 25 8.50 -3.80 6.02
C ALA A 25 7.85 -2.71 6.88
N GLY A 26 6.56 -2.43 6.67
CA GLY A 26 5.80 -1.44 7.44
C GLY A 26 5.71 -1.76 8.93
N SER A 27 5.83 -3.04 9.30
CA SER A 27 5.75 -3.52 10.67
C SER A 27 7.10 -3.60 11.38
N PHE A 28 8.20 -3.92 10.67
CA PHE A 28 9.49 -4.24 11.30
C PHE A 28 10.62 -3.31 10.94
N ASP A 29 10.65 -2.69 9.74
CA ASP A 29 11.69 -1.74 9.37
C ASP A 29 11.43 -0.36 9.97
N ASP A 30 12.42 0.24 10.64
CA ASP A 30 12.25 1.49 11.37
C ASP A 30 11.95 2.70 10.49
N ARG A 31 12.41 2.69 9.23
CA ARG A 31 12.08 3.73 8.26
C ARG A 31 10.67 3.53 7.72
N ALA A 32 10.32 2.31 7.35
CA ALA A 32 8.99 1.99 6.83
C ALA A 32 7.89 2.16 7.90
N LYS A 33 8.17 1.89 9.19
CA LYS A 33 7.27 2.24 10.30
C LYS A 33 6.90 3.73 10.33
N LYS A 34 7.83 4.63 9.98
CA LYS A 34 7.53 6.07 9.89
C LYS A 34 6.54 6.36 8.75
N VAL A 35 6.70 5.67 7.61
CA VAL A 35 5.75 5.76 6.49
C VAL A 35 4.38 5.23 6.90
N THR A 36 4.33 4.06 7.53
CA THR A 36 3.09 3.47 8.08
C THR A 36 2.36 4.46 9.00
N LYS A 37 3.07 5.03 9.99
CA LYS A 37 2.50 6.02 10.91
C LYS A 37 2.02 7.29 10.20
N SER A 38 2.73 7.73 9.17
CA SER A 38 2.33 8.90 8.37
C SER A 38 1.08 8.61 7.54
N PHE A 39 0.99 7.43 6.94
CA PHE A 39 -0.20 7.05 6.19
C PHE A 39 -1.43 6.90 7.11
N VAL A 40 -1.27 6.31 8.28
CA VAL A 40 -2.33 6.26 9.30
C VAL A 40 -2.82 7.67 9.69
N LYS A 41 -1.91 8.65 9.84
CA LYS A 41 -2.31 10.05 10.08
C LYS A 41 -3.14 10.62 8.92
N ILE A 42 -2.78 10.30 7.68
CA ILE A 42 -3.56 10.72 6.50
C ILE A 42 -4.97 10.12 6.54
N LEU A 43 -5.09 8.80 6.82
CA LEU A 43 -6.38 8.13 6.93
C LEU A 43 -7.27 8.77 8.00
N ASN A 44 -6.71 9.04 9.18
CA ASN A 44 -7.42 9.70 10.26
C ASN A 44 -7.87 11.12 9.91
N ASN A 45 -6.99 11.91 9.28
CA ASN A 45 -7.32 13.28 8.86
C ASN A 45 -8.40 13.31 7.77
N ALA A 46 -8.45 12.27 6.94
CA ALA A 46 -9.46 12.09 5.90
C ALA A 46 -10.78 11.51 6.43
N ASN A 47 -10.87 11.21 7.72
CA ASN A 47 -11.99 10.49 8.34
C ASN A 47 -12.32 9.19 7.58
N VAL A 48 -11.28 8.46 7.14
CA VAL A 48 -11.44 7.13 6.54
C VAL A 48 -11.69 6.12 7.66
N SER A 49 -12.74 5.34 7.53
CA SER A 49 -12.97 4.19 8.39
C SER A 49 -12.08 3.04 7.91
N TYR A 50 -11.00 2.75 8.62
CA TYR A 50 -10.06 1.70 8.27
C TYR A 50 -9.78 0.77 9.45
N ALA A 51 -9.22 -0.40 9.17
CA ALA A 51 -8.64 -1.29 10.17
C ALA A 51 -7.35 -1.92 9.65
N VAL A 52 -6.52 -2.38 10.58
CA VAL A 52 -5.38 -3.27 10.31
C VAL A 52 -5.70 -4.67 10.81
N LEU A 53 -5.03 -5.69 10.28
CA LEU A 53 -5.18 -7.06 10.79
C LEU A 53 -4.44 -7.28 12.12
N GLY A 54 -3.48 -6.40 12.44
CA GLY A 54 -2.69 -6.52 13.67
C GLY A 54 -1.82 -7.78 13.68
N ASN A 55 -1.90 -8.56 14.74
CA ASN A 55 -1.12 -9.79 14.88
C ASN A 55 -1.58 -10.94 13.94
N GLU A 56 -2.73 -10.80 13.31
CA GLU A 56 -3.23 -11.76 12.33
C GLU A 56 -2.62 -11.55 10.94
N GLU A 57 -2.00 -10.36 10.68
CA GLU A 57 -1.34 -10.10 9.41
C GLU A 57 -0.03 -10.88 9.30
N SER A 58 0.10 -11.68 8.26
CA SER A 58 1.34 -12.36 7.92
C SER A 58 1.95 -11.81 6.63
N CYS A 59 3.10 -12.34 6.19
CA CYS A 59 3.71 -11.95 4.93
C CYS A 59 2.78 -12.29 3.76
N SER A 60 2.70 -11.42 2.75
CA SER A 60 1.94 -11.67 1.51
C SER A 60 2.46 -12.86 0.68
N GLY A 61 3.65 -13.37 1.00
CA GLY A 61 4.30 -14.46 0.27
C GLY A 61 5.17 -14.00 -0.91
N ASP A 62 5.17 -12.70 -1.25
CA ASP A 62 5.95 -12.18 -2.38
C ASP A 62 7.43 -12.57 -2.33
N PRO A 63 8.18 -12.43 -1.21
CA PRO A 63 9.58 -12.83 -1.16
C PRO A 63 9.80 -14.33 -1.45
N ALA A 64 8.94 -15.21 -0.94
CA ALA A 64 9.01 -16.63 -1.21
C ALA A 64 8.80 -16.93 -2.70
N LYS A 65 7.81 -16.29 -3.31
CA LYS A 65 7.53 -16.45 -4.74
C LYS A 65 8.68 -15.94 -5.61
N ARG A 66 9.24 -14.78 -5.30
CA ARG A 66 10.38 -14.21 -6.06
C ARG A 66 11.64 -15.07 -5.94
N SER A 67 11.87 -15.71 -4.80
CA SER A 67 12.99 -16.64 -4.61
C SER A 67 12.74 -18.06 -5.16
N GLY A 68 11.60 -18.29 -5.82
CA GLY A 68 11.25 -19.58 -6.43
C GLY A 68 10.67 -20.61 -5.45
N ASN A 69 10.37 -20.22 -4.21
CA ASN A 69 9.76 -21.12 -3.24
C ASN A 69 8.22 -21.05 -3.33
N GLU A 70 7.69 -21.71 -4.36
CA GLU A 70 6.25 -21.71 -4.63
C GLU A 70 5.43 -22.34 -3.50
N PHE A 71 5.97 -23.37 -2.84
CA PHE A 71 5.27 -24.03 -1.74
C PHE A 71 5.02 -23.08 -0.55
N ILE A 72 6.05 -22.37 -0.08
CA ILE A 72 5.91 -21.39 1.01
C ILE A 72 5.00 -20.25 0.58
N TYR A 73 5.14 -19.78 -0.67
CA TYR A 73 4.25 -18.75 -1.21
C TYR A 73 2.78 -19.15 -1.13
N GLN A 74 2.43 -20.32 -1.63
CA GLN A 74 1.04 -20.80 -1.65
C GLN A 74 0.49 -20.99 -0.24
N MET A 75 1.28 -21.56 0.67
CA MET A 75 0.86 -21.70 2.07
C MET A 75 0.51 -20.33 2.69
N GLN A 76 1.38 -19.35 2.54
CA GLN A 76 1.17 -18.02 3.09
C GLN A 76 -0.03 -17.31 2.42
N ALA A 77 -0.13 -17.41 1.09
CA ALA A 77 -1.21 -16.79 0.34
C ALA A 77 -2.58 -17.38 0.71
N ILE A 78 -2.69 -18.71 0.77
CA ILE A 78 -3.95 -19.39 1.13
C ILE A 78 -4.38 -19.01 2.54
N SER A 79 -3.46 -19.04 3.52
CA SER A 79 -3.77 -18.65 4.90
C SER A 79 -4.26 -17.20 4.99
N ASN A 80 -3.62 -16.27 4.26
CA ASN A 80 -4.06 -14.88 4.21
C ASN A 80 -5.44 -14.73 3.52
N ILE A 81 -5.67 -15.49 2.44
CA ILE A 81 -6.96 -15.47 1.73
C ILE A 81 -8.09 -16.00 2.61
N GLU A 82 -7.87 -17.08 3.34
CA GLU A 82 -8.84 -17.63 4.29
C GLU A 82 -9.18 -16.62 5.37
N LEU A 83 -8.17 -15.95 5.95
CA LEU A 83 -8.36 -14.90 6.94
C LEU A 83 -9.16 -13.72 6.37
N LEU A 84 -8.75 -13.16 5.23
CA LEU A 84 -9.43 -12.04 4.60
C LEU A 84 -10.88 -12.38 4.22
N ASN A 85 -11.12 -13.60 3.74
CA ASN A 85 -12.46 -14.07 3.38
C ASN A 85 -13.33 -14.29 4.63
N SER A 86 -12.75 -14.80 5.74
CA SER A 86 -13.48 -14.97 7.00
C SER A 86 -14.02 -13.65 7.55
N TYR A 87 -13.29 -12.56 7.33
CA TYR A 87 -13.70 -11.20 7.67
C TYR A 87 -14.54 -10.50 6.58
N ASN A 88 -14.82 -11.19 5.47
CA ASN A 88 -15.54 -10.62 4.31
C ASN A 88 -14.87 -9.32 3.77
N VAL A 89 -13.55 -9.26 3.77
CA VAL A 89 -12.78 -8.12 3.26
C VAL A 89 -13.06 -7.91 1.77
N LYS A 90 -13.31 -6.66 1.38
CA LYS A 90 -13.57 -6.29 -0.02
C LYS A 90 -12.48 -5.36 -0.58
N LYS A 91 -12.00 -4.43 0.24
CA LYS A 91 -11.10 -3.37 -0.19
C LYS A 91 -9.85 -3.32 0.68
N ILE A 92 -8.69 -3.28 0.04
CA ILE A 92 -7.38 -3.27 0.68
C ILE A 92 -6.56 -2.09 0.15
N VAL A 93 -5.90 -1.37 1.04
CA VAL A 93 -4.88 -0.40 0.68
C VAL A 93 -3.55 -0.81 1.29
N THR A 94 -2.45 -0.64 0.54
CA THR A 94 -1.10 -0.94 1.05
C THR A 94 -0.08 0.08 0.57
N THR A 95 0.97 0.28 1.37
CA THR A 95 2.10 1.15 1.01
C THR A 95 3.21 0.41 0.26
N CYS A 96 3.20 -0.91 0.29
CA CYS A 96 4.23 -1.75 -0.33
C CYS A 96 3.83 -2.15 -1.75
N PRO A 97 4.60 -1.77 -2.80
CA PRO A 97 4.32 -2.16 -4.18
C PRO A 97 4.35 -3.67 -4.43
N HIS A 98 5.15 -4.41 -3.67
CA HIS A 98 5.21 -5.87 -3.75
C HIS A 98 3.93 -6.51 -3.21
N CYS A 99 3.52 -6.14 -1.99
CA CYS A 99 2.23 -6.60 -1.43
C CYS A 99 1.06 -6.21 -2.34
N PHE A 100 1.08 -4.97 -2.88
CA PHE A 100 0.08 -4.51 -3.83
C PHE A 100 -0.04 -5.44 -5.04
N ASN A 101 1.09 -5.77 -5.68
CA ASN A 101 1.09 -6.65 -6.84
C ASN A 101 0.59 -8.06 -6.50
N THR A 102 1.07 -8.63 -5.39
CA THR A 102 0.72 -9.99 -4.96
C THR A 102 -0.77 -10.11 -4.62
N LEU A 103 -1.29 -9.19 -3.79
CA LEU A 103 -2.69 -9.16 -3.41
C LEU A 103 -3.63 -8.94 -4.61
N LYS A 104 -3.23 -8.06 -5.54
CA LYS A 104 -4.05 -7.68 -6.69
C LYS A 104 -4.03 -8.71 -7.83
N ASN A 105 -2.84 -9.17 -8.19
CA ASN A 105 -2.64 -9.90 -9.44
C ASN A 105 -2.38 -11.39 -9.25
N GLU A 106 -1.93 -11.82 -8.07
CA GLU A 106 -1.50 -13.20 -7.84
C GLU A 106 -2.49 -13.97 -6.96
N TYR A 107 -3.06 -13.33 -5.91
CA TYR A 107 -4.08 -13.97 -5.06
C TYR A 107 -5.33 -14.42 -5.80
N PRO A 108 -5.82 -13.75 -6.88
CA PRO A 108 -6.98 -14.22 -7.61
C PRO A 108 -6.86 -15.65 -8.12
N SER A 109 -5.68 -16.10 -8.52
CA SER A 109 -5.42 -17.47 -8.96
C SER A 109 -5.58 -18.53 -7.85
N LEU A 110 -5.56 -18.09 -6.58
CA LEU A 110 -5.71 -18.90 -5.39
C LEU A 110 -7.06 -18.67 -4.66
N GLY A 111 -7.99 -17.95 -5.30
CA GLY A 111 -9.33 -17.70 -4.77
C GLY A 111 -9.49 -16.41 -3.95
N GLY A 112 -8.46 -15.55 -3.86
CA GLY A 112 -8.51 -14.27 -3.15
C GLY A 112 -8.73 -13.10 -4.11
N SER A 113 -9.94 -12.58 -4.21
CA SER A 113 -10.27 -11.46 -5.09
C SER A 113 -10.72 -10.23 -4.30
N TYR A 114 -9.90 -9.17 -4.32
CA TYR A 114 -10.12 -7.95 -3.56
C TYR A 114 -9.90 -6.72 -4.45
N GLU A 115 -10.58 -5.61 -4.13
CA GLU A 115 -10.21 -4.31 -4.67
C GLU A 115 -8.95 -3.84 -3.94
N VAL A 116 -7.78 -3.93 -4.60
CA VAL A 116 -6.51 -3.55 -4.01
C VAL A 116 -6.02 -2.24 -4.61
N MET A 117 -5.70 -1.27 -3.76
CA MET A 117 -5.15 0.01 -4.15
C MET A 117 -3.76 0.24 -3.52
N HIS A 118 -2.87 0.82 -4.28
CA HIS A 118 -1.64 1.37 -3.71
C HIS A 118 -1.95 2.70 -3.01
N HIS A 119 -1.26 2.99 -1.92
CA HIS A 119 -1.54 4.20 -1.11
C HIS A 119 -1.50 5.50 -1.92
N SER A 120 -0.67 5.58 -2.98
CA SER A 120 -0.63 6.75 -3.85
C SER A 120 -1.92 6.94 -4.65
N GLU A 121 -2.55 5.87 -5.13
CA GLU A 121 -3.84 5.94 -5.80
C GLU A 121 -4.93 6.34 -4.81
N PHE A 122 -4.89 5.75 -3.60
CA PHE A 122 -5.86 6.03 -2.55
C PHE A 122 -5.78 7.49 -2.08
N ILE A 123 -4.58 8.05 -1.86
CA ILE A 123 -4.39 9.46 -1.52
C ILE A 123 -4.91 10.37 -2.63
N ASN A 124 -4.66 10.05 -3.91
CA ASN A 124 -5.23 10.81 -5.02
C ASN A 124 -6.76 10.79 -5.02
N THR A 125 -7.37 9.67 -4.69
CA THR A 125 -8.83 9.58 -4.53
C THR A 125 -9.30 10.52 -3.41
N LEU A 126 -8.65 10.49 -2.25
CA LEU A 126 -9.00 11.38 -1.13
C LEU A 126 -8.84 12.87 -1.47
N LEU A 127 -7.82 13.25 -2.26
CA LEU A 127 -7.63 14.61 -2.76
C LEU A 127 -8.76 15.02 -3.71
N ARG A 128 -9.10 14.18 -4.69
CA ARG A 128 -10.18 14.44 -5.66
C ARG A 128 -11.55 14.57 -4.99
N GLU A 129 -11.79 13.78 -3.94
CA GLU A 129 -13.02 13.82 -3.15
C GLU A 129 -13.03 14.96 -2.11
N ASN A 130 -11.99 15.79 -2.05
CA ASN A 130 -11.81 16.86 -1.06
C ASN A 130 -11.84 16.36 0.41
N ARG A 131 -11.56 15.08 0.66
CA ARG A 131 -11.45 14.51 2.01
C ARG A 131 -10.17 14.94 2.72
N ILE A 132 -9.13 15.27 1.96
CA ILE A 132 -7.90 15.89 2.45
C ILE A 132 -7.54 17.11 1.61
N LYS A 133 -6.87 18.07 2.23
CA LYS A 133 -6.31 19.24 1.55
C LYS A 133 -4.85 19.37 1.92
N ILE A 134 -4.03 19.65 0.93
CA ILE A 134 -2.62 19.94 1.13
C ILE A 134 -2.50 21.45 1.32
N SER A 135 -2.00 21.87 2.47
CA SER A 135 -1.82 23.30 2.78
C SER A 135 -0.36 23.55 3.15
N GLY A 136 0.38 24.18 2.25
CA GLY A 136 1.77 24.55 2.48
C GLY A 136 2.66 23.36 2.82
N GLY A 137 3.95 23.54 2.97
CA GLY A 137 4.81 22.47 3.38
C GLY A 137 6.28 22.83 3.48
N SER A 138 7.02 22.07 4.26
CA SER A 138 8.48 22.17 4.39
C SER A 138 9.22 21.85 3.09
N PHE A 139 8.51 21.41 2.05
CA PHE A 139 9.06 21.02 0.76
C PHE A 139 8.82 22.04 -0.35
N LYS A 140 8.02 23.08 -0.12
CA LYS A 140 7.73 24.13 -1.11
C LYS A 140 9.00 24.66 -1.77
N GLY A 141 9.03 24.67 -3.10
CA GLY A 141 10.18 25.11 -3.89
C GLY A 141 11.43 24.25 -3.83
N LYS A 142 11.38 23.06 -3.20
CA LYS A 142 12.48 22.10 -3.23
C LYS A 142 12.45 21.29 -4.50
N LYS A 143 13.65 20.98 -5.04
CA LYS A 143 13.80 20.03 -6.13
C LYS A 143 13.81 18.62 -5.59
N ILE A 144 12.90 17.77 -6.08
CA ILE A 144 12.78 16.37 -5.69
C ILE A 144 12.76 15.52 -6.95
N THR A 145 13.36 14.34 -6.89
CA THR A 145 13.22 13.31 -7.91
C THR A 145 12.46 12.11 -7.36
N TYR A 146 11.78 11.40 -8.23
CA TYR A 146 11.02 10.20 -7.89
C TYR A 146 11.57 8.98 -8.62
N HIS A 147 11.85 7.92 -7.86
CA HIS A 147 12.21 6.61 -8.41
C HIS A 147 10.97 5.74 -8.56
N ASP A 148 10.67 5.34 -9.79
CA ASP A 148 9.54 4.47 -10.07
C ASP A 148 9.79 3.05 -9.57
N SER A 149 9.01 2.62 -8.59
CA SER A 149 9.02 1.22 -8.16
C SER A 149 8.60 0.31 -9.32
N CYS A 150 9.39 -0.73 -9.59
CA CYS A 150 9.15 -1.64 -10.71
C CYS A 150 7.79 -2.35 -10.60
N TYR A 151 7.38 -2.76 -9.41
CA TYR A 151 6.08 -3.41 -9.21
C TYR A 151 4.89 -2.46 -9.31
N LEU A 152 5.05 -1.18 -8.96
CA LEU A 152 4.01 -0.19 -9.16
C LEU A 152 3.95 0.25 -10.63
N GLY A 153 5.10 0.65 -11.19
CA GLY A 153 5.18 1.19 -12.55
C GLY A 153 5.13 0.10 -13.62
N ARG A 154 6.20 -0.71 -13.77
CA ARG A 154 6.30 -1.67 -14.88
C ARG A 154 5.25 -2.77 -14.81
N ALA A 155 5.02 -3.36 -13.65
CA ALA A 155 4.05 -4.44 -13.50
C ALA A 155 2.60 -3.94 -13.56
N ASN A 156 2.29 -2.80 -12.93
CA ASN A 156 0.93 -2.32 -12.77
C ASN A 156 0.58 -1.03 -13.53
N LYS A 157 1.54 -0.44 -14.27
CA LYS A 157 1.36 0.77 -15.09
C LYS A 157 0.95 2.03 -14.31
N ILE A 158 1.22 2.06 -13.01
CA ILE A 158 0.91 3.19 -12.14
C ILE A 158 2.14 4.10 -12.04
N TYR A 159 2.16 5.15 -12.84
CA TYR A 159 3.25 6.12 -12.91
C TYR A 159 2.85 7.51 -12.43
N GLU A 160 1.60 7.91 -12.70
CA GLU A 160 1.16 9.28 -12.48
C GLU A 160 0.70 9.52 -11.03
N ALA A 161 0.04 8.55 -10.39
CA ALA A 161 -0.49 8.73 -9.05
C ALA A 161 0.53 9.24 -8.01
N PRO A 162 1.77 8.72 -7.94
CA PRO A 162 2.80 9.30 -7.07
C PRO A 162 3.20 10.73 -7.49
N ARG A 163 3.27 11.01 -8.80
CA ARG A 163 3.65 12.31 -9.33
C ARG A 163 2.61 13.37 -9.07
N ASP A 164 1.34 13.03 -9.17
CA ASP A 164 0.24 13.93 -8.88
C ASP A 164 0.29 14.39 -7.43
N ILE A 165 0.52 13.47 -6.47
CA ILE A 165 0.70 13.84 -5.07
C ILE A 165 1.89 14.78 -4.86
N ILE A 166 3.02 14.52 -5.54
CA ILE A 166 4.21 15.35 -5.44
C ILE A 166 3.92 16.77 -5.97
N LYS A 167 3.19 16.89 -7.08
CA LYS A 167 2.81 18.18 -7.66
C LYS A 167 1.91 18.98 -6.72
N GLU A 168 0.96 18.32 -6.04
CA GLU A 168 0.08 18.97 -5.06
C GLU A 168 0.84 19.55 -3.85
N LEU A 169 2.08 19.07 -3.59
CA LEU A 169 2.93 19.58 -2.51
C LEU A 169 3.69 20.88 -2.89
N ASP A 170 3.44 21.45 -4.07
CA ASP A 170 4.16 22.64 -4.59
C ASP A 170 5.68 22.42 -4.67
N ILE A 171 6.06 21.25 -5.16
CA ILE A 171 7.43 20.76 -5.30
C ILE A 171 7.84 20.77 -6.77
N ASP A 172 9.08 21.17 -7.04
CA ASP A 172 9.71 21.04 -8.35
C ASP A 172 10.18 19.60 -8.57
N LEU A 173 9.34 18.81 -9.28
CA LEU A 173 9.67 17.43 -9.62
C LEU A 173 10.62 17.39 -10.81
N VAL A 174 11.86 16.95 -10.57
CA VAL A 174 12.88 16.73 -11.60
C VAL A 174 12.96 15.25 -11.92
N GLU A 175 12.54 14.87 -13.12
CA GLU A 175 12.59 13.47 -13.55
C GLU A 175 14.02 12.98 -13.76
N MET A 176 14.25 11.73 -13.37
CA MET A 176 15.51 11.06 -13.69
C MET A 176 15.57 10.72 -15.18
N LYS A 177 16.80 10.62 -15.73
CA LYS A 177 17.03 10.17 -17.11
C LYS A 177 16.33 8.83 -17.40
N ASN A 178 16.37 7.91 -16.45
CA ASN A 178 15.70 6.62 -16.50
C ASN A 178 14.51 6.66 -15.54
N ALA A 179 13.38 7.15 -16.04
CA ALA A 179 12.11 7.25 -15.28
C ALA A 179 11.03 6.38 -15.90
N LYS A 180 9.94 6.20 -15.21
CA LYS A 180 8.75 5.45 -15.61
C LYS A 180 9.09 4.00 -16.03
N SER A 181 8.72 3.60 -17.26
CA SER A 181 8.99 2.25 -17.79
C SER A 181 10.49 1.93 -17.92
N ASN A 182 11.32 2.95 -18.09
CA ASN A 182 12.78 2.82 -18.22
C ASN A 182 13.52 2.90 -16.87
N GLY A 183 12.78 3.00 -15.75
CA GLY A 183 13.36 3.05 -14.43
C GLY A 183 14.24 1.83 -14.11
N LEU A 184 15.37 2.05 -13.44
CA LEU A 184 16.24 0.96 -13.01
C LEU A 184 15.61 0.20 -11.83
N CYS A 185 15.93 -1.08 -11.71
CA CYS A 185 15.54 -1.87 -10.53
C CYS A 185 16.38 -1.44 -9.33
N CYS A 186 15.73 -1.31 -8.16
CA CYS A 186 16.45 -1.02 -6.90
C CYS A 186 17.20 -2.22 -6.34
N GLY A 187 16.95 -3.43 -6.87
CA GLY A 187 17.56 -4.68 -6.42
C GLY A 187 16.98 -5.27 -5.12
N ALA A 188 15.95 -4.65 -4.54
CA ALA A 188 15.39 -5.11 -3.25
C ALA A 188 14.32 -6.20 -3.37
N GLY A 189 14.01 -6.65 -4.55
CA GLY A 189 12.90 -7.61 -4.79
C GLY A 189 13.32 -9.04 -5.10
N GLY A 190 14.53 -9.47 -4.72
CA GLY A 190 15.05 -10.83 -4.94
C GLY A 190 15.96 -10.94 -6.13
#